data_6c3681221c9c6b740ff77cfe38a64c4b
#
_entry.id   6c3681221c9c6b740ff77cfe38a64c4b
#
_cell.length_a   1.000
_cell.length_b   1.000
_cell.length_c   1.000
_cell.angle_alpha   90.00
_cell.angle_beta   90.00
_cell.angle_gamma   90.00
#
_symmetry.space_group_name_H-M   'P 1'
#
loop_
_entity.id
_entity.type
_entity.pdbx_description
1 polymer ?
#
loop_
_entity_poly.entity_id
_entity_poly.type
_entity_poly.pdbx_seq_one_letter_code
_entity_poly.pdbx_strand_id
1 'polypeptide(L)'
;NYLGIRPRIPKSLMAGLFWFNADSHKGFLAIRHAYEQGHNMAKANWVSFDPRVGGKQFISDNDCHIDITIDFIKSTNGKNWAVKVHSVPHKGYEHISTSFVWYAGLEGEEQEDASSEAVPTGFLKLDNAYNANGYDTVQLSGFSNELGIFEMLINDGGKHVINKHPTRGNAPIPEMDPGRTHHLSLRVPDGHVWRASEIFVTLLQDSIKDFVETFGHKASKIPPHQGLLVRDLHHYEGNMHFIQKMYTGECEFDIVFNEAKKDASEAITFANLRSRIEDAGQKISAKFANHFPLPKATESEKQFAQELLSGLLGGLSYFHGDQLVDRTTSLDDDDLPVNVKGEVHLPKLKGRREGPFELFTLVPSRPFFPRGFYWDEGFHLLPILDFDSDLALEIVQSWFGLVDEQGWIAREQILGDEARSRVPEEFVVQSSAVVNPPTIMLAFTEVLENAQKPELQQHIDEIKGEISQQQLGLILV
;
A
#
# COMPACT_ATOMS: atom_id res chain seq x y z
N ASN A 1 1.96 -0.94 4.95
CA ASN A 1 2.98 -1.59 4.13
C ASN A 1 4.11 -0.63 3.81
N TYR A 2 5.30 -1.14 3.45
CA TYR A 2 6.37 -0.32 2.89
C TYR A 2 5.96 0.25 1.54
N LEU A 3 5.44 -0.60 0.66
CA LEU A 3 4.78 -0.24 -0.58
C LEU A 3 3.54 -1.11 -0.75
N GLY A 4 2.38 -0.49 -0.82
CA GLY A 4 1.11 -1.12 -1.17
C GLY A 4 0.33 -0.20 -2.09
N ILE A 5 -0.30 -0.76 -3.10
CA ILE A 5 -1.09 -0.04 -4.09
C ILE A 5 -2.49 -0.63 -4.09
N ARG A 6 -3.49 0.24 -3.87
CA ARG A 6 -4.90 -0.11 -3.87
C ARG A 6 -5.68 1.03 -4.53
N PRO A 7 -6.57 0.78 -5.48
CA PRO A 7 -7.51 1.80 -5.94
C PRO A 7 -8.53 2.13 -4.83
N ARG A 8 -9.13 3.30 -4.90
CA ARG A 8 -10.22 3.71 -3.99
C ARG A 8 -11.54 3.04 -4.38
N ILE A 9 -11.53 1.72 -4.38
CA ILE A 9 -12.64 0.86 -4.78
C ILE A 9 -12.71 -0.28 -3.76
N PRO A 10 -13.89 -0.51 -3.13
CA PRO A 10 -14.09 -1.66 -2.26
C PRO A 10 -13.85 -2.96 -3.02
N LYS A 11 -13.24 -3.94 -2.37
CA LYS A 11 -13.01 -5.27 -2.95
C LYS A 11 -12.43 -5.21 -4.36
N SER A 12 -11.21 -4.73 -4.51
CA SER A 12 -10.55 -4.54 -5.79
C SER A 12 -9.11 -5.06 -5.78
N LEU A 13 -8.32 -4.60 -6.74
CA LEU A 13 -6.91 -4.96 -6.87
C LEU A 13 -6.11 -4.45 -5.67
N MET A 14 -5.33 -5.33 -5.07
CA MET A 14 -4.28 -4.99 -4.13
C MET A 14 -2.96 -5.53 -4.64
N ALA A 15 -1.95 -4.68 -4.74
CA ALA A 15 -0.61 -5.05 -5.16
C ALA A 15 0.43 -4.43 -4.25
N GLY A 16 1.61 -5.01 -4.18
CA GLY A 16 2.67 -4.47 -3.36
C GLY A 16 3.96 -5.27 -3.42
N LEU A 17 4.92 -4.78 -2.65
CA LEU A 17 6.26 -5.31 -2.60
C LEU A 17 6.59 -5.79 -1.19
N PHE A 18 7.28 -6.92 -1.11
CA PHE A 18 8.00 -7.32 0.08
C PHE A 18 9.35 -7.96 -0.28
N TRP A 19 10.25 -8.01 0.69
CA TRP A 19 11.58 -8.56 0.51
C TRP A 19 12.10 -9.23 1.77
N PHE A 20 13.14 -10.03 1.61
CA PHE A 20 13.88 -10.64 2.71
C PHE A 20 15.31 -11.00 2.30
N ASN A 21 16.18 -11.13 3.29
CA ASN A 21 17.55 -11.62 3.12
C ASN A 21 17.55 -13.11 2.79
N ALA A 22 18.15 -13.49 1.67
CA ALA A 22 18.18 -14.86 1.18
C ALA A 22 19.52 -15.58 1.43
N ASP A 23 20.48 -14.97 2.13
CA ASP A 23 21.74 -15.63 2.52
C ASP A 23 21.61 -16.45 3.80
N SER A 24 20.47 -16.35 4.49
CA SER A 24 20.15 -17.16 5.65
C SER A 24 18.96 -18.06 5.37
N HIS A 25 19.05 -19.35 5.73
CA HIS A 25 17.92 -20.29 5.64
C HIS A 25 16.66 -19.86 6.41
N LYS A 26 16.80 -18.92 7.34
CA LYS A 26 15.70 -18.35 8.13
C LYS A 26 15.34 -16.92 7.71
N GLY A 27 15.97 -16.37 6.68
CA GLY A 27 15.76 -14.98 6.27
C GLY A 27 14.32 -14.64 5.93
N PHE A 28 13.57 -15.59 5.37
CA PHE A 28 12.14 -15.43 5.06
C PHE A 28 11.25 -15.26 6.29
N LEU A 29 11.69 -15.59 7.50
CA LEU A 29 10.95 -15.36 8.74
C LEU A 29 10.94 -13.86 9.15
N ALA A 30 11.85 -13.07 8.59
CA ALA A 30 11.97 -11.63 8.80
C ALA A 30 11.56 -10.83 7.55
N ILE A 31 10.49 -11.27 6.90
CA ILE A 31 9.98 -10.63 5.67
C ILE A 31 9.58 -9.18 5.92
N ARG A 32 9.95 -8.29 5.01
CA ARG A 32 9.63 -6.86 5.04
C ARG A 32 8.40 -6.60 4.17
N HIS A 33 7.21 -6.56 4.76
CA HIS A 33 5.94 -6.26 4.10
C HIS A 33 5.22 -5.10 4.78
N ALA A 34 4.63 -5.35 5.93
CA ALA A 34 4.12 -4.29 6.79
C ALA A 34 5.29 -3.53 7.41
N TYR A 35 5.18 -2.19 7.50
CA TYR A 35 6.17 -1.41 8.22
C TYR A 35 5.91 -1.58 9.73
N GLU A 36 6.88 -2.12 10.45
CA GLU A 36 6.77 -2.42 11.87
C GLU A 36 7.88 -1.74 12.67
N GLN A 37 7.56 -1.35 13.89
CA GLN A 37 8.49 -0.69 14.79
C GLN A 37 9.74 -1.55 15.10
N GLY A 38 9.57 -2.88 15.13
CA GLY A 38 10.65 -3.81 15.43
C GLY A 38 11.65 -4.00 14.28
N HIS A 39 11.37 -3.46 13.11
CA HIS A 39 12.29 -3.52 11.99
C HIS A 39 13.44 -2.53 12.17
N ASN A 40 14.69 -3.01 12.01
CA ASN A 40 15.92 -2.21 12.15
C ASN A 40 16.14 -1.36 10.88
N MET A 41 15.26 -0.39 10.64
CA MET A 41 15.35 0.54 9.51
C MET A 41 16.12 1.79 9.92
N ALA A 42 17.17 2.13 9.19
CA ALA A 42 17.85 3.42 9.36
C ALA A 42 17.00 4.57 8.80
N LYS A 43 16.28 4.31 7.69
CA LYS A 43 15.31 5.25 7.07
C LYS A 43 14.23 4.46 6.33
N ALA A 44 12.99 4.96 6.31
CA ALA A 44 11.91 4.43 5.48
C ALA A 44 10.90 5.55 5.16
N ASN A 45 11.33 6.54 4.40
CA ASN A 45 10.59 7.78 4.16
C ASN A 45 10.30 7.99 2.68
N TRP A 46 9.17 8.65 2.41
CA TRP A 46 8.98 9.32 1.13
C TRP A 46 9.85 10.57 1.09
N VAL A 47 10.77 10.62 0.16
CA VAL A 47 11.69 11.76 -0.07
C VAL A 47 10.96 12.89 -0.82
N SER A 48 10.12 12.50 -1.76
CA SER A 48 9.19 13.37 -2.48
C SER A 48 7.92 12.58 -2.79
N PHE A 49 6.73 13.17 -2.58
CA PHE A 49 5.48 12.51 -2.89
C PHE A 49 4.35 13.51 -3.13
N ASP A 50 3.60 13.29 -4.21
CA ASP A 50 2.32 13.89 -4.51
C ASP A 50 1.38 12.77 -4.98
N PRO A 51 0.26 12.50 -4.30
CA PRO A 51 -0.63 11.39 -4.64
C PRO A 51 -1.26 11.49 -6.03
N ARG A 52 -1.24 12.68 -6.65
CA ARG A 52 -1.74 12.86 -8.02
C ARG A 52 -0.69 12.54 -9.09
N VAL A 53 0.59 12.60 -8.75
CA VAL A 53 1.71 12.45 -9.69
C VAL A 53 2.52 11.19 -9.44
N GLY A 54 2.87 10.93 -8.18
CA GLY A 54 3.76 9.87 -7.77
C GLY A 54 4.78 10.33 -6.74
N GLY A 55 5.93 9.69 -6.68
CA GLY A 55 6.98 10.08 -5.73
C GLY A 55 8.14 9.11 -5.66
N LYS A 56 9.06 9.43 -4.78
CA LYS A 56 10.26 8.64 -4.49
C LYS A 56 10.30 8.29 -3.00
N GLN A 57 10.39 7.00 -2.70
CA GLN A 57 10.62 6.50 -1.36
C GLN A 57 12.06 6.00 -1.24
N PHE A 58 12.69 6.27 -0.09
CA PHE A 58 13.99 5.71 0.25
C PHE A 58 13.89 4.88 1.54
N ILE A 59 14.41 3.66 1.50
CA ILE A 59 14.43 2.70 2.59
C ILE A 59 15.85 2.22 2.77
N SER A 60 16.36 2.28 4.01
CA SER A 60 17.65 1.70 4.39
C SER A 60 17.40 0.63 5.44
N ASP A 61 17.54 -0.65 5.03
CA ASP A 61 17.28 -1.84 5.84
C ASP A 61 18.60 -2.41 6.36
N ASN A 62 18.84 -2.19 7.67
CA ASN A 62 20.09 -2.65 8.29
C ASN A 62 20.18 -4.18 8.44
N ASP A 63 19.05 -4.88 8.57
CA ASP A 63 19.05 -6.33 8.72
C ASP A 63 19.22 -7.05 7.37
N CYS A 64 18.65 -6.48 6.31
CA CYS A 64 18.88 -6.95 4.95
C CYS A 64 20.16 -6.39 4.33
N HIS A 65 20.80 -5.39 4.96
CA HIS A 65 22.02 -4.71 4.50
C HIS A 65 21.89 -4.11 3.10
N ILE A 66 20.75 -3.48 2.81
CA ILE A 66 20.45 -2.86 1.53
C ILE A 66 19.80 -1.50 1.71
N ASP A 67 20.05 -0.62 0.75
CA ASP A 67 19.28 0.59 0.48
C ASP A 67 18.38 0.34 -0.72
N ILE A 68 17.11 0.70 -0.58
CA ILE A 68 16.11 0.55 -1.64
C ILE A 68 15.54 1.93 -1.99
N THR A 69 15.60 2.27 -3.26
CA THR A 69 14.87 3.41 -3.83
C THR A 69 13.67 2.88 -4.59
N ILE A 70 12.49 3.41 -4.28
CA ILE A 70 11.24 3.08 -4.97
C ILE A 70 10.71 4.37 -5.60
N ASP A 71 10.68 4.42 -6.92
CA ASP A 71 9.99 5.46 -7.67
C ASP A 71 8.60 4.95 -8.07
N PHE A 72 7.57 5.71 -7.73
CA PHE A 72 6.18 5.47 -8.12
C PHE A 72 5.69 6.62 -8.96
N ILE A 73 5.04 6.34 -10.08
CA ILE A 73 4.44 7.35 -10.95
C ILE A 73 3.04 6.96 -11.41
N LYS A 74 2.22 7.97 -11.69
CA LYS A 74 0.89 7.83 -12.27
C LYS A 74 0.80 8.60 -13.58
N SER A 75 -0.08 8.13 -14.47
CA SER A 75 -0.53 8.93 -15.63
C SER A 75 -1.42 10.08 -15.17
N THR A 76 -1.60 11.09 -16.01
CA THR A 76 -2.40 12.27 -15.69
C THR A 76 -3.85 11.92 -15.37
N ASN A 77 -4.43 10.94 -16.08
CA ASN A 77 -5.77 10.43 -15.83
C ASN A 77 -5.88 9.48 -14.62
N GLY A 78 -4.76 9.17 -13.97
CA GLY A 78 -4.69 8.29 -12.79
C GLY A 78 -4.90 6.80 -13.04
N LYS A 79 -5.16 6.38 -14.28
CA LYS A 79 -5.53 5.00 -14.63
C LYS A 79 -4.33 4.08 -14.87
N ASN A 80 -3.18 4.66 -15.21
CA ASN A 80 -1.94 3.93 -15.43
C ASN A 80 -0.95 4.32 -14.36
N TRP A 81 -0.12 3.38 -13.93
CA TRP A 81 0.93 3.64 -12.95
C TRP A 81 2.11 2.71 -13.16
N ALA A 82 3.24 3.10 -12.61
CA ALA A 82 4.42 2.24 -12.61
C ALA A 82 5.23 2.40 -11.33
N VAL A 83 5.95 1.35 -11.02
CA VAL A 83 6.91 1.29 -9.91
C VAL A 83 8.26 0.89 -10.48
N LYS A 84 9.31 1.63 -10.10
CA LYS A 84 10.69 1.25 -10.32
C LYS A 84 11.34 0.99 -8.98
N VAL A 85 11.95 -0.16 -8.83
CA VAL A 85 12.71 -0.55 -7.63
C VAL A 85 14.18 -0.62 -7.98
N HIS A 86 15.00 0.10 -7.23
CA HIS A 86 16.46 0.04 -7.32
C HIS A 86 17.02 -0.25 -5.93
N SER A 87 17.79 -1.33 -5.79
CA SER A 87 18.39 -1.75 -4.54
C SER A 87 19.91 -1.79 -4.65
N VAL A 88 20.57 -1.22 -3.65
CA VAL A 88 22.04 -1.17 -3.54
C VAL A 88 22.44 -1.77 -2.20
N PRO A 89 23.37 -2.75 -2.16
CA PRO A 89 23.85 -3.30 -0.91
C PRO A 89 24.68 -2.27 -0.13
N HIS A 90 24.64 -2.37 1.21
CA HIS A 90 25.52 -1.59 2.08
C HIS A 90 27.00 -1.97 1.84
N LYS A 91 27.89 -1.04 2.12
CA LYS A 91 29.33 -1.28 1.98
C LYS A 91 29.80 -2.49 2.79
N GLY A 92 30.47 -3.42 2.11
CA GLY A 92 30.92 -4.69 2.69
C GLY A 92 29.94 -5.85 2.52
N TYR A 93 28.74 -5.59 1.95
CA TYR A 93 27.70 -6.57 1.70
C TYR A 93 27.35 -6.72 0.20
N GLU A 94 28.30 -6.38 -0.68
CA GLU A 94 28.10 -6.35 -2.13
C GLU A 94 27.69 -7.68 -2.76
N HIS A 95 27.85 -8.78 -2.02
CA HIS A 95 27.49 -10.13 -2.47
C HIS A 95 26.22 -10.69 -1.82
N ILE A 96 25.49 -9.84 -1.06
CA ILE A 96 24.29 -10.31 -0.40
C ILE A 96 23.22 -10.71 -1.42
N SER A 97 22.51 -11.79 -1.14
CA SER A 97 21.37 -12.23 -1.93
C SER A 97 20.08 -11.76 -1.28
N THR A 98 19.27 -11.01 -2.02
CA THR A 98 17.98 -10.49 -1.58
C THR A 98 16.87 -11.04 -2.46
N SER A 99 15.83 -11.57 -1.83
CA SER A 99 14.59 -11.95 -2.50
C SER A 99 13.63 -10.78 -2.49
N PHE A 100 13.18 -10.34 -3.66
CA PHE A 100 12.07 -9.41 -3.84
C PHE A 100 10.86 -10.16 -4.36
N VAL A 101 9.71 -9.87 -3.80
CA VAL A 101 8.44 -10.46 -4.22
C VAL A 101 7.43 -9.36 -4.50
N TRP A 102 6.98 -9.31 -5.74
CA TRP A 102 5.81 -8.54 -6.10
C TRP A 102 4.58 -9.41 -5.97
N TYR A 103 3.56 -8.92 -5.29
CA TYR A 103 2.26 -9.60 -5.24
C TYR A 103 1.18 -8.76 -5.89
N ALA A 104 0.19 -9.43 -6.45
CA ALA A 104 -1.04 -8.84 -6.94
C ALA A 104 -2.20 -9.79 -6.65
N GLY A 105 -3.25 -9.26 -6.02
CA GLY A 105 -4.47 -10.01 -5.71
C GLY A 105 -5.70 -9.20 -6.06
N LEU A 106 -6.70 -9.83 -6.64
CA LEU A 106 -7.98 -9.24 -7.00
C LEU A 106 -9.08 -9.81 -6.11
N GLU A 107 -9.84 -8.93 -5.46
CA GLU A 107 -11.05 -9.26 -4.71
C GLU A 107 -12.30 -8.89 -5.52
N GLY A 108 -13.46 -9.43 -5.10
CA GLY A 108 -14.74 -9.17 -5.75
C GLY A 108 -15.05 -10.12 -6.91
N GLU A 109 -14.32 -11.25 -7.03
CA GLU A 109 -14.60 -12.29 -8.02
C GLU A 109 -15.67 -13.29 -7.58
N GLU A 110 -15.99 -13.36 -6.27
CA GLU A 110 -16.93 -14.33 -5.73
C GLU A 110 -18.37 -13.88 -5.95
N GLN A 111 -19.16 -14.74 -6.59
CA GLN A 111 -20.62 -14.61 -6.62
C GLN A 111 -21.23 -15.35 -5.44
N GLU A 112 -22.12 -14.69 -4.73
CA GLU A 112 -22.87 -15.28 -3.61
C GLU A 112 -23.95 -16.29 -4.05
N ASP A 113 -24.28 -16.41 -5.33
CA ASP A 113 -25.33 -17.32 -5.84
C ASP A 113 -24.82 -18.27 -6.94
N ALA A 114 -24.69 -19.55 -6.57
CA ALA A 114 -24.34 -20.65 -7.47
C ALA A 114 -25.44 -21.04 -8.49
N SER A 115 -26.52 -20.27 -8.62
CA SER A 115 -27.73 -20.63 -9.41
C SER A 115 -27.96 -19.87 -10.70
N SER A 116 -27.13 -18.87 -11.03
CA SER A 116 -27.20 -18.14 -12.31
C SER A 116 -26.02 -18.50 -13.21
N GLU A 117 -26.22 -18.49 -14.54
CA GLU A 117 -25.14 -18.52 -15.54
C GLU A 117 -24.27 -17.25 -15.32
N ALA A 118 -23.27 -17.40 -14.46
CA ALA A 118 -22.52 -16.30 -13.90
C ALA A 118 -21.51 -15.79 -14.91
N VAL A 119 -21.67 -14.56 -15.34
CA VAL A 119 -20.58 -13.80 -15.97
C VAL A 119 -19.54 -13.55 -14.86
N PRO A 120 -18.26 -13.93 -15.07
CA PRO A 120 -17.21 -13.65 -14.09
C PRO A 120 -17.18 -12.15 -13.76
N THR A 121 -17.32 -11.80 -12.48
CA THR A 121 -17.26 -10.41 -12.03
C THR A 121 -15.87 -9.82 -12.11
N GLY A 122 -14.84 -10.67 -12.28
CA GLY A 122 -13.47 -10.29 -12.48
C GLY A 122 -12.56 -11.50 -12.72
N PHE A 123 -11.32 -11.25 -13.08
CA PHE A 123 -10.25 -12.24 -13.12
C PHE A 123 -8.87 -11.57 -13.05
N LEU A 124 -7.89 -12.31 -12.54
CA LEU A 124 -6.47 -12.00 -12.63
C LEU A 124 -5.72 -13.27 -13.02
N LYS A 125 -4.97 -13.26 -14.11
CA LYS A 125 -4.30 -14.45 -14.64
C LYS A 125 -2.95 -14.13 -15.26
N LEU A 126 -2.08 -15.14 -15.29
CA LEU A 126 -0.81 -15.09 -16.01
C LEU A 126 -1.06 -15.25 -17.53
N ASP A 127 -0.58 -14.28 -18.31
CA ASP A 127 -0.72 -14.32 -19.78
C ASP A 127 0.45 -15.00 -20.48
N ASN A 128 1.66 -14.85 -19.95
CA ASN A 128 2.80 -15.56 -20.53
C ASN A 128 2.75 -17.02 -20.10
N ALA A 129 2.81 -17.90 -21.04
CA ALA A 129 3.25 -19.25 -20.74
C ALA A 129 4.63 -19.14 -20.04
N TYR A 130 4.75 -19.70 -18.84
CA TYR A 130 6.04 -19.83 -18.18
C TYR A 130 6.99 -20.59 -19.09
N ASN A 131 7.88 -19.89 -19.78
CA ASN A 131 8.80 -20.54 -20.71
C ASN A 131 9.88 -21.31 -19.91
N ALA A 132 10.45 -22.32 -20.53
CA ALA A 132 11.46 -23.15 -19.88
C ALA A 132 12.68 -22.36 -19.38
N ASN A 133 12.91 -21.16 -19.89
CA ASN A 133 14.01 -20.29 -19.47
C ASN A 133 13.61 -19.42 -18.25
N GLY A 134 12.34 -18.98 -18.11
CA GLY A 134 11.82 -18.23 -16.98
C GLY A 134 12.46 -16.87 -16.72
N TYR A 135 13.09 -16.26 -17.74
CA TYR A 135 13.85 -15.01 -17.58
C TYR A 135 13.16 -13.79 -18.19
N ASP A 136 12.05 -14.01 -18.86
CA ASP A 136 11.34 -12.96 -19.57
C ASP A 136 10.41 -12.17 -18.65
N THR A 137 9.86 -11.09 -19.19
CA THR A 137 8.84 -10.29 -18.53
C THR A 137 7.64 -11.17 -18.16
N VAL A 138 7.19 -11.05 -16.91
CA VAL A 138 5.93 -11.63 -16.45
C VAL A 138 4.81 -10.66 -16.75
N GLN A 139 3.75 -11.13 -17.40
CA GLN A 139 2.55 -10.37 -17.71
C GLN A 139 1.35 -10.98 -17.00
N LEU A 140 0.65 -10.16 -16.20
CA LEU A 140 -0.65 -10.47 -15.65
C LEU A 140 -1.70 -9.69 -16.44
N SER A 141 -2.79 -10.34 -16.84
CA SER A 141 -4.00 -9.71 -17.35
C SER A 141 -5.10 -9.80 -16.33
N GLY A 142 -5.85 -8.73 -16.18
CA GLY A 142 -6.94 -8.66 -15.24
C GLY A 142 -8.14 -7.91 -15.80
N PHE A 143 -9.27 -8.16 -15.17
CA PHE A 143 -10.52 -7.45 -15.39
C PHE A 143 -11.29 -7.34 -14.07
N SER A 144 -11.85 -6.19 -13.80
CA SER A 144 -12.95 -5.99 -12.87
C SER A 144 -13.93 -4.98 -13.43
N ASN A 145 -15.16 -4.96 -12.90
CA ASN A 145 -16.18 -4.03 -13.38
C ASN A 145 -15.77 -2.57 -13.26
N GLU A 146 -15.04 -2.23 -12.19
CA GLU A 146 -14.64 -0.87 -11.87
C GLU A 146 -13.33 -0.46 -12.55
N LEU A 147 -12.36 -1.38 -12.66
CA LEU A 147 -11.06 -1.10 -13.28
C LEU A 147 -11.08 -1.32 -14.80
N GLY A 148 -12.09 -2.04 -15.31
CA GLY A 148 -12.07 -2.51 -16.69
C GLY A 148 -10.99 -3.57 -16.94
N ILE A 149 -10.60 -3.74 -18.19
CA ILE A 149 -9.51 -4.64 -18.58
C ILE A 149 -8.17 -3.92 -18.38
N PHE A 150 -7.22 -4.59 -17.72
CA PHE A 150 -5.89 -4.06 -17.46
C PHE A 150 -4.80 -5.10 -17.67
N GLU A 151 -3.57 -4.64 -17.83
CA GLU A 151 -2.36 -5.45 -17.85
C GLU A 151 -1.35 -4.96 -16.82
N MET A 152 -0.62 -5.88 -16.21
CA MET A 152 0.49 -5.60 -15.30
C MET A 152 1.73 -6.35 -15.78
N LEU A 153 2.79 -5.62 -16.06
CA LEU A 153 4.05 -6.14 -16.57
C LEU A 153 5.14 -6.01 -15.50
N ILE A 154 5.84 -7.08 -15.20
CA ILE A 154 6.98 -7.11 -14.27
C ILE A 154 8.22 -7.52 -15.05
N ASN A 155 9.22 -6.67 -15.09
CA ASN A 155 10.43 -6.86 -15.89
C ASN A 155 11.68 -6.59 -15.07
N ASP A 156 12.78 -7.25 -15.42
CA ASP A 156 14.10 -6.84 -14.95
C ASP A 156 14.43 -5.47 -15.55
N GLY A 157 14.84 -4.52 -14.72
CA GLY A 157 15.04 -3.13 -15.07
C GLY A 157 15.94 -2.87 -16.25
N GLY A 158 16.19 -1.62 -16.53
CA GLY A 158 16.86 -1.16 -17.73
C GLY A 158 18.29 -1.65 -17.89
N LYS A 159 18.92 -1.31 -19.03
CA LYS A 159 20.24 -1.76 -19.47
C LYS A 159 21.43 -1.33 -18.58
N HIS A 160 21.18 -0.53 -17.55
CA HIS A 160 22.24 0.11 -16.74
C HIS A 160 22.70 -0.72 -15.54
N VAL A 161 21.85 -1.61 -15.03
CA VAL A 161 22.18 -2.51 -13.92
C VAL A 161 22.16 -3.95 -14.42
N ILE A 162 23.21 -4.70 -14.14
CA ILE A 162 23.30 -6.10 -14.57
C ILE A 162 22.68 -6.98 -13.49
N ASN A 163 21.39 -7.26 -13.65
CA ASN A 163 20.62 -8.15 -12.78
C ASN A 163 20.95 -9.62 -13.05
N LYS A 164 22.20 -10.02 -12.87
CA LYS A 164 22.60 -11.42 -13.07
C LYS A 164 23.00 -12.05 -11.75
N HIS A 165 22.21 -13.02 -11.32
CA HIS A 165 22.63 -13.87 -10.23
C HIS A 165 23.85 -14.71 -10.67
N PRO A 166 24.91 -14.85 -9.83
CA PRO A 166 26.14 -15.58 -10.20
C PRO A 166 25.90 -17.03 -10.59
N THR A 167 24.84 -17.67 -10.06
CA THR A 167 24.48 -19.07 -10.33
C THR A 167 23.44 -19.25 -11.45
N ARG A 168 23.12 -18.17 -12.19
CA ARG A 168 22.15 -18.23 -13.28
C ARG A 168 22.51 -19.31 -14.29
N GLY A 169 21.58 -20.25 -14.54
CA GLY A 169 21.75 -21.38 -15.44
C GLY A 169 22.59 -22.52 -14.87
N ASN A 170 23.08 -22.46 -13.63
CA ASN A 170 23.90 -23.49 -12.97
C ASN A 170 23.21 -24.17 -11.78
N ALA A 171 21.91 -23.94 -11.57
CA ALA A 171 21.18 -24.63 -10.51
C ALA A 171 21.03 -26.13 -10.81
N PRO A 172 20.98 -26.99 -9.78
CA PRO A 172 20.79 -28.44 -9.96
C PRO A 172 19.53 -28.80 -10.73
N ILE A 173 18.48 -28.02 -10.57
CA ILE A 173 17.23 -28.11 -11.32
C ILE A 173 16.77 -26.70 -11.71
N PRO A 174 16.09 -26.51 -12.85
CA PRO A 174 15.68 -25.19 -13.33
C PRO A 174 14.82 -24.42 -12.33
N GLU A 175 13.95 -25.11 -11.60
CA GLU A 175 13.03 -24.51 -10.60
C GLU A 175 13.78 -23.94 -9.37
N MET A 176 15.07 -24.25 -9.21
CA MET A 176 15.95 -23.75 -8.16
C MET A 176 16.96 -22.73 -8.67
N ASP A 177 16.85 -22.30 -9.91
CA ASP A 177 17.75 -21.28 -10.46
C ASP A 177 17.35 -19.90 -9.94
N PRO A 178 18.13 -19.29 -9.03
CA PRO A 178 17.80 -17.96 -8.49
C PRO A 178 17.89 -16.85 -9.54
N GLY A 179 18.49 -17.09 -10.70
CA GLY A 179 18.52 -16.14 -11.80
C GLY A 179 17.22 -16.08 -12.62
N ARG A 180 16.25 -16.96 -12.31
CA ARG A 180 14.93 -16.94 -12.95
C ARG A 180 13.93 -16.09 -12.19
N THR A 181 12.85 -15.69 -12.86
CA THR A 181 11.66 -15.16 -12.21
C THR A 181 10.75 -16.33 -11.85
N HIS A 182 10.41 -16.45 -10.58
CA HIS A 182 9.51 -17.50 -10.10
C HIS A 182 8.12 -16.94 -9.94
N HIS A 183 7.12 -17.68 -10.36
CA HIS A 183 5.72 -17.30 -10.28
C HIS A 183 4.91 -18.42 -9.62
N LEU A 184 3.97 -18.04 -8.77
CA LEU A 184 2.98 -18.93 -8.20
C LEU A 184 1.68 -18.17 -8.03
N SER A 185 0.56 -18.83 -8.29
CA SER A 185 -0.78 -18.28 -8.04
C SER A 185 -1.65 -19.26 -7.26
N LEU A 186 -2.63 -18.71 -6.56
CA LEU A 186 -3.63 -19.49 -5.84
C LEU A 186 -4.93 -18.67 -5.69
N ARG A 187 -6.02 -19.38 -5.35
CA ARG A 187 -7.28 -18.72 -5.03
C ARG A 187 -7.30 -18.34 -3.55
N VAL A 188 -7.57 -17.07 -3.30
CA VAL A 188 -7.71 -16.49 -1.96
C VAL A 188 -9.11 -15.90 -1.84
N PRO A 189 -9.87 -16.23 -0.77
CA PRO A 189 -11.18 -15.65 -0.53
C PRO A 189 -11.12 -14.12 -0.37
N ASP A 190 -12.23 -13.45 -0.68
CA ASP A 190 -12.41 -12.02 -0.42
C ASP A 190 -12.12 -11.67 1.05
N GLY A 191 -11.54 -10.49 1.26
CA GLY A 191 -11.14 -10.03 2.59
C GLY A 191 -9.84 -10.64 3.13
N HIS A 192 -9.11 -11.45 2.33
CA HIS A 192 -7.86 -12.11 2.76
C HIS A 192 -6.64 -11.76 1.90
N VAL A 193 -6.79 -11.02 0.81
CA VAL A 193 -5.68 -10.64 -0.08
C VAL A 193 -4.63 -9.80 0.66
N TRP A 194 -5.02 -9.01 1.65
CA TRP A 194 -4.11 -8.24 2.49
C TRP A 194 -3.08 -9.09 3.27
N ARG A 195 -3.36 -10.39 3.46
CA ARG A 195 -2.46 -11.36 4.12
C ARG A 195 -1.36 -11.91 3.21
N ALA A 196 -1.05 -11.21 2.14
CA ALA A 196 -0.13 -11.64 1.08
C ALA A 196 1.19 -12.23 1.62
N SER A 197 1.84 -11.57 2.58
CA SER A 197 3.12 -12.07 3.13
C SER A 197 2.97 -13.36 3.93
N GLU A 198 1.88 -13.53 4.70
CA GLU A 198 1.62 -14.76 5.46
C GLU A 198 1.34 -15.93 4.50
N ILE A 199 0.54 -15.67 3.46
CA ILE A 199 0.24 -16.66 2.42
C ILE A 199 1.53 -17.07 1.72
N PHE A 200 2.36 -16.09 1.30
CA PHE A 200 3.63 -16.36 0.65
C PHE A 200 4.58 -17.19 1.52
N VAL A 201 4.69 -16.86 2.81
CA VAL A 201 5.52 -17.63 3.76
C VAL A 201 5.07 -19.09 3.83
N THR A 202 3.77 -19.34 3.85
CA THR A 202 3.22 -20.71 3.85
C THR A 202 3.62 -21.47 2.57
N LEU A 203 3.46 -20.85 1.41
CA LEU A 203 3.84 -21.44 0.12
C LEU A 203 5.35 -21.68 0.00
N LEU A 204 6.15 -20.75 0.53
CA LEU A 204 7.59 -20.91 0.56
C LEU A 204 8.03 -22.05 1.50
N GLN A 205 7.33 -22.22 2.64
CA GLN A 205 7.58 -23.33 3.54
C GLN A 205 7.29 -24.70 2.89
N ASP A 206 6.24 -24.79 2.09
CA ASP A 206 5.95 -26.01 1.32
C ASP A 206 7.06 -26.28 0.27
N SER A 207 7.52 -25.23 -0.42
CA SER A 207 8.63 -25.33 -1.36
C SER A 207 9.95 -25.76 -0.67
N ILE A 208 10.22 -25.23 0.53
CA ILE A 208 11.38 -25.61 1.34
C ILE A 208 11.27 -27.08 1.80
N LYS A 209 10.09 -27.52 2.20
CA LYS A 209 9.85 -28.90 2.62
C LYS A 209 10.16 -29.87 1.47
N ASP A 210 9.60 -29.62 0.29
CA ASP A 210 9.87 -30.40 -0.92
C ASP A 210 11.37 -30.38 -1.30
N PHE A 211 12.02 -29.22 -1.16
CA PHE A 211 13.46 -29.09 -1.36
C PHE A 211 14.25 -29.99 -0.42
N VAL A 212 13.92 -30.00 0.88
CA VAL A 212 14.60 -30.83 1.88
C VAL A 212 14.31 -32.32 1.62
N GLU A 213 13.11 -32.71 1.24
CA GLU A 213 12.77 -34.08 0.87
C GLU A 213 13.53 -34.55 -0.38
N THR A 214 13.66 -33.69 -1.38
CA THR A 214 14.36 -33.99 -2.65
C THR A 214 15.88 -34.19 -2.42
N PHE A 215 16.53 -33.35 -1.63
CA PHE A 215 18.00 -33.33 -1.46
C PHE A 215 18.48 -33.99 -0.18
N GLY A 216 17.59 -34.27 0.78
CA GLY A 216 17.91 -34.89 2.06
C GLY A 216 19.05 -34.16 2.79
N HIS A 217 20.04 -34.89 3.24
CA HIS A 217 21.22 -34.34 3.96
C HIS A 217 22.08 -33.40 3.09
N LYS A 218 21.92 -33.41 1.78
CA LYS A 218 22.62 -32.48 0.88
C LYS A 218 21.99 -31.10 0.86
N ALA A 219 20.73 -30.96 1.27
CA ALA A 219 20.02 -29.67 1.27
C ALA A 219 20.78 -28.60 2.07
N SER A 220 21.37 -28.96 3.23
CA SER A 220 22.14 -28.03 4.06
C SER A 220 23.46 -27.54 3.44
N LYS A 221 23.91 -28.15 2.36
CA LYS A 221 25.13 -27.77 1.63
C LYS A 221 24.84 -26.89 0.42
N ILE A 222 23.57 -26.75 0.04
CA ILE A 222 23.13 -25.90 -1.05
C ILE A 222 22.96 -24.47 -0.48
N PRO A 223 23.44 -23.44 -1.19
CA PRO A 223 23.29 -22.06 -0.73
C PRO A 223 21.82 -21.69 -0.43
N PRO A 224 21.53 -20.91 0.62
CA PRO A 224 20.15 -20.58 1.03
C PRO A 224 19.30 -19.99 -0.09
N HIS A 225 19.85 -19.10 -0.89
CA HIS A 225 19.16 -18.44 -1.99
C HIS A 225 18.64 -19.39 -3.09
N GLN A 226 19.15 -20.62 -3.18
CA GLN A 226 18.63 -21.66 -4.09
C GLN A 226 17.48 -22.45 -3.46
N GLY A 227 17.43 -22.51 -2.12
CA GLY A 227 16.37 -23.22 -1.40
C GLY A 227 15.19 -22.33 -1.01
N LEU A 228 15.36 -21.00 -1.05
CA LEU A 228 14.34 -20.01 -0.64
C LEU A 228 13.55 -19.45 -1.84
N LEU A 229 13.23 -20.31 -2.79
CA LEU A 229 12.47 -19.98 -3.98
C LEU A 229 11.10 -20.68 -3.94
N VAL A 230 10.04 -19.95 -4.28
CA VAL A 230 8.74 -20.59 -4.49
C VAL A 230 8.81 -21.48 -5.72
N ARG A 231 8.31 -22.70 -5.59
CA ARG A 231 8.23 -23.66 -6.67
C ARG A 231 6.78 -23.89 -6.99
N ASP A 232 6.47 -23.90 -8.27
CA ASP A 232 5.14 -24.28 -8.73
C ASP A 232 5.01 -25.83 -8.62
N LEU A 233 4.67 -26.29 -7.42
CA LEU A 233 4.47 -27.71 -7.12
C LEU A 233 3.10 -28.21 -7.59
N HIS A 234 2.16 -27.28 -7.77
CA HIS A 234 0.80 -27.53 -8.21
C HIS A 234 0.32 -26.36 -9.06
N HIS A 235 -0.29 -26.65 -10.20
CA HIS A 235 -0.93 -25.63 -11.02
C HIS A 235 -2.25 -25.20 -10.38
N TYR A 236 -2.23 -24.05 -9.70
CA TYR A 236 -3.44 -23.40 -9.21
C TYR A 236 -3.75 -22.18 -10.08
N GLU A 237 -4.92 -22.15 -10.67
CA GLU A 237 -5.48 -20.90 -11.17
C GLU A 237 -6.09 -20.14 -9.98
N GLY A 238 -5.81 -18.83 -9.87
CA GLY A 238 -6.30 -18.04 -8.75
C GLY A 238 -6.25 -16.54 -9.00
N ASN A 239 -6.81 -15.82 -8.05
CA ASN A 239 -6.88 -14.37 -8.04
C ASN A 239 -5.70 -13.70 -7.32
N MET A 240 -4.79 -14.49 -6.75
CA MET A 240 -3.60 -14.01 -6.04
C MET A 240 -2.36 -14.56 -6.68
N HIS A 241 -1.44 -13.67 -7.07
CA HIS A 241 -0.20 -13.99 -7.78
C HIS A 241 1.00 -13.47 -7.00
N PHE A 242 2.06 -14.28 -6.95
CA PHE A 242 3.37 -13.94 -6.40
C PHE A 242 4.43 -14.08 -7.47
N ILE A 243 5.21 -13.04 -7.68
CA ILE A 243 6.33 -12.99 -8.62
C ILE A 243 7.59 -12.73 -7.81
N GLN A 244 8.39 -13.78 -7.64
CA GLN A 244 9.63 -13.74 -6.87
C GLN A 244 10.83 -13.57 -7.78
N LYS A 245 11.68 -12.62 -7.45
CA LYS A 245 12.97 -12.36 -8.09
C LYS A 245 14.07 -12.41 -7.03
N MET A 246 15.16 -13.09 -7.36
CA MET A 246 16.33 -13.20 -6.51
C MET A 246 17.49 -12.46 -7.15
N TYR A 247 18.10 -11.56 -6.40
CA TYR A 247 19.25 -10.80 -6.88
C TYR A 247 20.42 -10.92 -5.93
N THR A 248 21.63 -10.80 -6.46
CA THR A 248 22.86 -10.68 -5.69
C THR A 248 23.53 -9.37 -6.00
N GLY A 249 23.74 -8.55 -4.98
CA GLY A 249 24.29 -7.21 -5.12
C GLY A 249 23.26 -6.18 -5.60
N GLU A 250 23.74 -5.16 -6.34
CA GLU A 250 22.89 -4.11 -6.90
C GLU A 250 21.91 -4.65 -7.93
N CYS A 251 20.65 -4.21 -7.86
CA CYS A 251 19.62 -4.65 -8.80
C CYS A 251 18.59 -3.56 -9.08
N GLU A 252 17.91 -3.70 -10.22
CA GLU A 252 16.82 -2.83 -10.67
C GLU A 252 15.73 -3.69 -11.35
N PHE A 253 14.47 -3.43 -11.04
CA PHE A 253 13.33 -4.01 -11.74
C PHE A 253 12.14 -3.04 -11.77
N ASP A 254 11.28 -3.24 -12.74
CA ASP A 254 10.18 -2.34 -13.05
C ASP A 254 8.84 -3.10 -13.07
N ILE A 255 7.80 -2.45 -12.56
CA ILE A 255 6.41 -2.88 -12.66
C ILE A 255 5.63 -1.80 -13.38
N VAL A 256 4.85 -2.18 -14.39
CA VAL A 256 4.02 -1.26 -15.17
C VAL A 256 2.60 -1.78 -15.24
N PHE A 257 1.66 -0.95 -14.82
CA PHE A 257 0.22 -1.21 -14.91
C PHE A 257 -0.42 -0.27 -15.92
N ASN A 258 -1.16 -0.81 -16.86
CA ASN A 258 -1.93 -0.01 -17.83
C ASN A 258 -3.35 -0.54 -17.99
N GLU A 259 -4.31 0.38 -18.12
CA GLU A 259 -5.64 0.07 -18.63
C GLU A 259 -5.52 -0.39 -20.10
N ALA A 260 -6.32 -1.39 -20.52
CA ALA A 260 -6.22 -1.96 -21.87
C ALA A 260 -6.66 -1.00 -22.98
N LYS A 261 -7.54 -0.04 -22.69
CA LYS A 261 -7.89 1.04 -23.62
C LYS A 261 -6.79 2.09 -23.61
N LYS A 262 -5.72 1.84 -24.33
CA LYS A 262 -4.53 2.70 -24.32
C LYS A 262 -4.79 4.02 -25.02
N ASP A 263 -4.90 5.11 -24.27
CA ASP A 263 -4.48 6.39 -24.79
C ASP A 263 -2.94 6.37 -24.85
N ALA A 264 -2.39 6.44 -26.05
CA ALA A 264 -0.94 6.33 -26.27
C ALA A 264 -0.15 7.44 -25.52
N SER A 265 -0.77 8.59 -25.26
CA SER A 265 -0.16 9.70 -24.52
C SER A 265 -0.07 9.40 -23.02
N GLU A 266 -0.99 8.62 -22.46
CA GLU A 266 -1.07 8.25 -21.05
C GLU A 266 -0.38 6.93 -20.71
N ALA A 267 -0.12 6.07 -21.72
CA ALA A 267 0.49 4.77 -21.51
C ALA A 267 1.90 4.88 -20.93
N ILE A 268 2.15 4.11 -19.90
CA ILE A 268 3.48 3.97 -19.30
C ILE A 268 4.11 2.70 -19.87
N THR A 269 5.36 2.81 -20.32
CA THR A 269 6.13 1.70 -20.88
C THR A 269 7.52 1.68 -20.29
N PHE A 270 8.21 0.55 -20.35
CA PHE A 270 9.60 0.45 -19.90
C PHE A 270 10.53 1.45 -20.64
N ALA A 271 10.17 1.82 -21.87
CA ALA A 271 10.97 2.76 -22.66
C ALA A 271 10.85 4.21 -22.19
N ASN A 272 9.65 4.63 -21.71
CA ASN A 272 9.39 5.99 -21.27
C ASN A 272 9.41 6.15 -19.73
N LEU A 273 9.53 5.07 -18.97
CA LEU A 273 9.42 5.07 -17.51
C LEU A 273 10.43 6.03 -16.86
N ARG A 274 11.69 5.98 -17.26
CA ARG A 274 12.73 6.80 -16.66
C ARG A 274 12.50 8.31 -16.87
N SER A 275 12.16 8.71 -18.09
CA SER A 275 11.85 10.12 -18.37
C SER A 275 10.60 10.59 -17.62
N ARG A 276 9.58 9.75 -17.49
CA ARG A 276 8.38 10.07 -16.71
C ARG A 276 8.66 10.20 -15.22
N ILE A 277 9.57 9.39 -14.65
CA ILE A 277 10.03 9.54 -13.26
C ILE A 277 10.73 10.88 -13.05
N GLU A 278 11.61 11.26 -13.97
CA GLU A 278 12.32 12.55 -13.93
C GLU A 278 11.32 13.73 -14.00
N ASP A 279 10.38 13.68 -14.94
CA ASP A 279 9.33 14.70 -15.11
C ASP A 279 8.45 14.80 -13.85
N ALA A 280 8.06 13.64 -13.26
CA ALA A 280 7.28 13.59 -12.02
C ALA A 280 8.04 14.25 -10.87
N GLY A 281 9.32 13.94 -10.69
CA GLY A 281 10.17 14.56 -9.67
C GLY A 281 10.26 16.08 -9.80
N GLN A 282 10.42 16.57 -11.03
CA GLN A 282 10.44 18.01 -11.32
C GLN A 282 9.11 18.69 -10.99
N LYS A 283 7.98 18.07 -11.39
CA LYS A 283 6.63 18.59 -11.09
C LYS A 283 6.37 18.68 -9.60
N ILE A 284 6.70 17.63 -8.83
CA ILE A 284 6.52 17.59 -7.37
C ILE A 284 7.34 18.68 -6.70
N SER A 285 8.62 18.82 -7.05
CA SER A 285 9.51 19.82 -6.47
C SER A 285 9.08 21.24 -6.82
N ALA A 286 8.63 21.47 -8.06
CA ALA A 286 8.11 22.78 -8.49
C ALA A 286 6.80 23.12 -7.75
N LYS A 287 5.86 22.18 -7.63
CA LYS A 287 4.61 22.38 -6.86
C LYS A 287 4.93 22.73 -5.41
N PHE A 288 5.82 21.96 -4.76
CA PHE A 288 6.24 22.24 -3.39
C PHE A 288 6.81 23.65 -3.23
N ALA A 289 7.76 24.03 -4.09
CA ALA A 289 8.40 25.35 -4.02
C ALA A 289 7.42 26.53 -4.26
N ASN A 290 6.39 26.31 -5.06
CA ASN A 290 5.35 27.31 -5.32
C ASN A 290 4.42 27.52 -4.13
N HIS A 291 4.02 26.44 -3.46
CA HIS A 291 3.09 26.50 -2.33
C HIS A 291 3.80 26.84 -1.00
N PHE A 292 5.05 26.37 -0.84
CA PHE A 292 5.87 26.65 0.35
C PHE A 292 7.17 27.36 -0.03
N PRO A 293 7.11 28.67 -0.36
CA PRO A 293 8.29 29.43 -0.68
C PRO A 293 9.14 29.63 0.57
N LEU A 294 10.37 29.11 0.57
CA LEU A 294 11.32 29.16 1.67
C LEU A 294 12.58 29.96 1.24
N PRO A 295 12.46 31.28 1.01
CA PRO A 295 13.53 32.07 0.38
C PRO A 295 14.78 32.23 1.23
N LYS A 296 14.68 32.03 2.55
CA LYS A 296 15.82 32.13 3.49
C LYS A 296 16.41 30.78 3.88
N ALA A 297 15.78 29.67 3.47
CA ALA A 297 16.22 28.32 3.82
C ALA A 297 17.36 27.87 2.87
N THR A 298 18.28 27.09 3.43
CA THR A 298 19.29 26.36 2.67
C THR A 298 18.64 25.24 1.85
N GLU A 299 19.32 24.71 0.85
CA GLU A 299 18.80 23.59 0.05
C GLU A 299 18.51 22.34 0.91
N SER A 300 19.32 22.08 1.93
CA SER A 300 19.09 20.99 2.88
C SER A 300 17.81 21.18 3.70
N GLU A 301 17.52 22.41 4.14
CA GLU A 301 16.28 22.72 4.87
C GLU A 301 15.05 22.64 3.96
N LYS A 302 15.15 23.08 2.71
CA LYS A 302 14.08 22.93 1.71
C LYS A 302 13.78 21.45 1.44
N GLN A 303 14.83 20.65 1.26
CA GLN A 303 14.71 19.21 1.06
C GLN A 303 14.06 18.55 2.29
N PHE A 304 14.47 18.90 3.49
CA PHE A 304 13.89 18.40 4.73
C PHE A 304 12.40 18.76 4.85
N ALA A 305 12.03 20.00 4.53
CA ALA A 305 10.63 20.43 4.53
C ALA A 305 9.79 19.66 3.50
N GLN A 306 10.32 19.42 2.31
CA GLN A 306 9.68 18.59 1.28
C GLN A 306 9.53 17.12 1.76
N GLU A 307 10.54 16.56 2.43
CA GLU A 307 10.45 15.21 3.01
C GLU A 307 9.38 15.13 4.11
N LEU A 308 9.21 16.15 4.94
CA LEU A 308 8.17 16.20 5.98
C LEU A 308 6.77 16.14 5.36
N LEU A 309 6.50 17.00 4.37
CA LEU A 309 5.22 17.00 3.66
C LEU A 309 5.00 15.67 2.93
N SER A 310 6.04 15.14 2.27
CA SER A 310 5.97 13.86 1.56
C SER A 310 5.73 12.69 2.50
N GLY A 311 6.29 12.74 3.71
CA GLY A 311 6.06 11.76 4.76
C GLY A 311 4.59 11.76 5.23
N LEU A 312 3.99 12.93 5.38
CA LEU A 312 2.57 13.09 5.70
C LEU A 312 1.70 12.54 4.55
N LEU A 313 1.91 13.02 3.32
CA LEU A 313 1.18 12.54 2.13
C LEU A 313 1.37 11.05 1.87
N GLY A 314 2.53 10.49 2.21
CA GLY A 314 2.80 9.05 2.13
C GLY A 314 2.01 8.19 3.12
N GLY A 315 1.33 8.81 4.08
CA GLY A 315 0.33 8.19 4.96
C GLY A 315 -1.07 8.12 4.36
N LEU A 316 -1.29 8.68 3.17
CA LEU A 316 -2.60 8.66 2.50
C LEU A 316 -3.01 7.22 2.18
N SER A 317 -4.20 6.84 2.65
CA SER A 317 -4.69 5.47 2.61
C SER A 317 -6.18 5.42 2.34
N TYR A 318 -6.63 4.29 1.80
CA TYR A 318 -8.04 3.98 1.63
C TYR A 318 -8.38 2.71 2.41
N PHE A 319 -9.42 2.78 3.23
CA PHE A 319 -9.93 1.69 4.05
C PHE A 319 -11.37 1.40 3.69
N HIS A 320 -11.76 0.13 3.76
CA HIS A 320 -13.13 -0.32 3.57
C HIS A 320 -13.40 -1.51 4.48
N GLY A 321 -14.58 -1.53 5.09
CA GLY A 321 -15.04 -2.66 5.90
C GLY A 321 -15.99 -2.26 7.01
N ASP A 322 -16.37 -3.24 7.82
CA ASP A 322 -17.16 -3.05 9.03
C ASP A 322 -16.28 -2.57 10.20
N GLN A 323 -16.87 -1.85 11.11
CA GLN A 323 -16.28 -1.52 12.43
C GLN A 323 -17.05 -2.19 13.56
N LEU A 324 -16.40 -2.29 14.74
CA LEU A 324 -17.04 -2.79 15.95
C LEU A 324 -17.36 -1.62 16.88
N VAL A 325 -18.64 -1.43 17.19
CA VAL A 325 -19.14 -0.30 18.00
C VAL A 325 -19.97 -0.81 19.16
N ASP A 326 -19.75 -0.24 20.35
CA ASP A 326 -20.63 -0.37 21.51
C ASP A 326 -21.43 0.91 21.69
N ARG A 327 -22.77 0.81 21.53
CA ARG A 327 -23.71 1.91 21.66
C ARG A 327 -24.43 1.92 23.00
N THR A 328 -24.12 0.97 23.89
CA THR A 328 -24.97 0.66 25.05
C THR A 328 -24.25 0.78 26.39
N THR A 329 -22.93 0.63 26.42
CA THR A 329 -22.17 0.67 27.66
C THR A 329 -21.91 2.12 28.04
N SER A 330 -22.41 2.56 29.22
CA SER A 330 -22.04 3.85 29.80
C SER A 330 -20.58 3.85 30.24
N LEU A 331 -19.91 4.95 30.00
CA LEU A 331 -18.55 5.21 30.48
C LEU A 331 -18.52 6.44 31.40
N ASP A 332 -19.68 6.88 31.93
CA ASP A 332 -19.76 7.96 32.89
C ASP A 332 -19.05 7.57 34.19
N ASP A 333 -18.27 8.47 34.75
CA ASP A 333 -17.44 8.22 35.94
C ASP A 333 -18.25 7.72 37.14
N ASP A 334 -19.52 8.14 37.25
CA ASP A 334 -20.44 7.74 38.34
C ASP A 334 -20.90 6.28 38.17
N ASP A 335 -20.88 5.70 36.96
CA ASP A 335 -21.31 4.36 36.66
C ASP A 335 -20.15 3.35 36.59
N LEU A 336 -18.90 3.82 36.68
CA LEU A 336 -17.75 2.92 36.53
C LEU A 336 -17.51 2.10 37.80
N PRO A 337 -17.36 0.77 37.67
CA PRO A 337 -17.08 -0.09 38.82
C PRO A 337 -15.68 0.19 39.38
N VAL A 338 -15.64 0.46 40.70
CA VAL A 338 -14.40 0.67 41.43
C VAL A 338 -14.05 -0.60 42.21
N ASN A 339 -12.83 -1.09 42.07
CA ASN A 339 -12.39 -2.25 42.85
C ASN A 339 -12.12 -1.93 44.30
N VAL A 340 -11.86 -2.95 45.15
CA VAL A 340 -11.58 -2.82 46.59
C VAL A 340 -10.37 -1.93 46.91
N LYS A 341 -9.52 -1.60 45.92
CA LYS A 341 -8.35 -0.73 46.03
C LYS A 341 -8.62 0.72 45.58
N GLY A 342 -9.84 0.99 45.11
CA GLY A 342 -10.19 2.32 44.59
C GLY A 342 -9.77 2.53 43.12
N GLU A 343 -9.37 1.47 42.40
CA GLU A 343 -9.03 1.55 40.99
C GLU A 343 -10.31 1.43 40.15
N VAL A 344 -10.48 2.33 39.21
CA VAL A 344 -11.58 2.32 38.25
C VAL A 344 -11.35 1.18 37.23
N HIS A 345 -12.30 0.28 37.09
CA HIS A 345 -12.30 -0.74 36.05
C HIS A 345 -13.19 -0.29 34.89
N LEU A 346 -12.56 -0.07 33.71
CA LEU A 346 -13.34 0.16 32.51
C LEU A 346 -14.12 -1.11 32.14
N PRO A 347 -15.42 -1.00 31.85
CA PRO A 347 -16.22 -2.14 31.46
C PRO A 347 -15.74 -2.70 30.11
N LYS A 348 -15.82 -4.01 29.93
CA LYS A 348 -15.54 -4.63 28.65
C LYS A 348 -16.63 -4.25 27.65
N LEU A 349 -16.24 -3.52 26.61
CA LEU A 349 -17.13 -3.09 25.53
C LEU A 349 -17.67 -4.29 24.73
N LYS A 350 -18.93 -4.21 24.28
CA LYS A 350 -19.64 -5.24 23.50
C LYS A 350 -19.78 -4.77 22.06
N GLY A 351 -18.76 -5.02 21.24
CA GLY A 351 -18.75 -4.60 19.84
C GLY A 351 -19.83 -5.29 19.01
N ARG A 352 -20.66 -4.49 18.34
CA ARG A 352 -21.54 -4.92 17.26
C ARG A 352 -20.95 -4.44 15.94
N ARG A 353 -21.09 -5.24 14.88
CA ARG A 353 -20.64 -4.85 13.54
C ARG A 353 -21.56 -3.80 12.96
N GLU A 354 -20.99 -2.70 12.49
CA GLU A 354 -21.65 -1.62 11.76
C GLU A 354 -20.93 -1.38 10.43
N GLY A 355 -21.64 -0.98 9.39
CA GLY A 355 -21.09 -0.74 8.05
C GLY A 355 -21.57 -1.79 7.02
N PRO A 356 -20.85 -2.04 5.92
CA PRO A 356 -19.47 -1.55 5.67
C PRO A 356 -19.38 -0.04 5.46
N PHE A 357 -18.23 0.52 5.81
CA PHE A 357 -17.88 1.92 5.62
C PHE A 357 -16.64 2.06 4.75
N GLU A 358 -16.46 3.25 4.19
CA GLU A 358 -15.27 3.62 3.42
C GLU A 358 -14.62 4.85 4.03
N LEU A 359 -13.29 4.88 4.05
CA LEU A 359 -12.53 6.04 4.50
C LEU A 359 -11.30 6.27 3.64
N PHE A 360 -11.20 7.48 3.10
CA PHE A 360 -9.99 8.01 2.47
C PHE A 360 -9.39 9.06 3.42
N THR A 361 -8.18 8.82 3.92
CA THR A 361 -7.60 9.55 5.05
C THR A 361 -6.08 9.47 5.06
N LEU A 362 -5.46 10.37 5.78
CA LEU A 362 -4.07 10.25 6.20
C LEU A 362 -3.97 9.42 7.48
N VAL A 363 -2.90 8.65 7.64
CA VAL A 363 -2.65 7.92 8.88
C VAL A 363 -1.60 8.65 9.72
N PRO A 364 -1.75 8.73 11.04
CA PRO A 364 -0.80 9.45 11.92
C PRO A 364 0.61 8.85 11.88
N SER A 365 0.68 7.53 11.70
CA SER A 365 1.96 6.82 11.64
C SER A 365 1.82 5.50 10.88
N ARG A 366 2.59 5.33 9.83
CA ARG A 366 2.60 4.08 9.04
C ARG A 366 3.00 2.85 9.86
N PRO A 367 4.03 2.91 10.75
CA PRO A 367 4.42 1.75 11.57
C PRO A 367 3.56 1.53 12.82
N PHE A 368 3.00 2.59 13.43
CA PHE A 368 2.32 2.49 14.73
C PHE A 368 0.79 2.50 14.61
N PHE A 369 0.25 3.42 13.81
CA PHE A 369 -1.18 3.71 13.72
C PHE A 369 -1.63 3.78 12.25
N PRO A 370 -1.53 2.64 11.49
CA PRO A 370 -1.87 2.63 10.07
C PRO A 370 -3.39 2.59 9.85
N ARG A 371 -4.12 3.54 10.39
CA ARG A 371 -5.57 3.71 10.31
C ARG A 371 -5.96 5.16 10.53
N GLY A 372 -7.21 5.52 10.24
CA GLY A 372 -7.72 6.88 10.41
C GLY A 372 -7.96 7.23 11.88
N PHE A 373 -7.56 8.45 12.27
CA PHE A 373 -7.85 9.05 13.57
C PHE A 373 -8.47 10.42 13.35
N TYR A 374 -9.67 10.62 13.88
CA TYR A 374 -10.48 11.80 13.60
C TYR A 374 -9.82 13.14 13.96
N TRP A 375 -9.30 13.24 15.19
CA TRP A 375 -8.73 14.51 15.63
C TRP A 375 -7.35 14.78 15.03
N ASP A 376 -6.56 13.75 14.75
CA ASP A 376 -5.26 13.87 14.06
C ASP A 376 -5.44 14.44 12.66
N GLU A 377 -6.50 13.97 11.96
CA GLU A 377 -6.78 14.39 10.60
C GLU A 377 -6.98 15.90 10.46
N GLY A 378 -7.61 16.55 11.44
CA GLY A 378 -7.76 17.99 11.41
C GLY A 378 -6.42 18.75 11.37
N PHE A 379 -5.38 18.21 12.01
CA PHE A 379 -4.04 18.80 11.94
C PHE A 379 -3.30 18.40 10.67
N HIS A 380 -3.48 17.16 10.20
CA HIS A 380 -2.90 16.71 8.94
C HIS A 380 -3.36 17.58 7.78
N LEU A 381 -4.61 17.98 7.77
CA LEU A 381 -5.23 18.73 6.69
C LEU A 381 -4.69 20.16 6.55
N LEU A 382 -4.18 20.79 7.62
CA LEU A 382 -3.71 22.17 7.55
C LEU A 382 -2.63 22.39 6.47
N PRO A 383 -1.49 21.64 6.45
CA PRO A 383 -0.52 21.78 5.38
C PRO A 383 -1.01 21.23 4.04
N ILE A 384 -1.99 20.31 4.03
CA ILE A 384 -2.55 19.77 2.77
C ILE A 384 -3.45 20.82 2.09
N LEU A 385 -4.20 21.61 2.85
CA LEU A 385 -5.00 22.71 2.30
C LEU A 385 -4.15 23.71 1.50
N ASP A 386 -2.96 24.02 2.02
CA ASP A 386 -2.03 24.89 1.32
C ASP A 386 -1.39 24.23 0.08
N PHE A 387 -1.21 22.90 0.09
CA PHE A 387 -0.55 22.17 -0.99
C PHE A 387 -1.52 21.70 -2.10
N ASP A 388 -2.70 21.19 -1.71
CA ASP A 388 -3.71 20.61 -2.60
C ASP A 388 -5.08 20.68 -1.89
N SER A 389 -5.78 21.80 -2.07
CA SER A 389 -7.06 22.04 -1.42
C SER A 389 -8.15 21.04 -1.82
N ASP A 390 -8.13 20.57 -3.07
CA ASP A 390 -9.08 19.56 -3.53
C ASP A 390 -8.88 18.23 -2.83
N LEU A 391 -7.63 17.81 -2.63
CA LEU A 391 -7.30 16.61 -1.87
C LEU A 391 -7.77 16.74 -0.40
N ALA A 392 -7.57 17.89 0.20
CA ALA A 392 -8.04 18.15 1.56
C ALA A 392 -9.57 18.06 1.65
N LEU A 393 -10.29 18.63 0.69
CA LEU A 393 -11.76 18.56 0.62
C LEU A 393 -12.26 17.12 0.40
N GLU A 394 -11.62 16.35 -0.46
CA GLU A 394 -11.93 14.92 -0.65
C GLU A 394 -11.81 14.13 0.67
N ILE A 395 -10.77 14.41 1.45
CA ILE A 395 -10.56 13.77 2.76
C ILE A 395 -11.63 14.20 3.76
N VAL A 396 -11.92 15.51 3.86
CA VAL A 396 -12.98 16.04 4.73
C VAL A 396 -14.33 15.41 4.37
N GLN A 397 -14.67 15.34 3.09
CA GLN A 397 -15.90 14.72 2.62
C GLN A 397 -15.97 13.24 3.01
N SER A 398 -14.87 12.51 2.90
CA SER A 398 -14.80 11.11 3.28
C SER A 398 -15.05 10.91 4.80
N TRP A 399 -14.50 11.78 5.64
CA TRP A 399 -14.75 11.76 7.07
C TRP A 399 -16.19 12.13 7.44
N PHE A 400 -16.76 13.16 6.80
CA PHE A 400 -18.14 13.54 7.07
C PHE A 400 -19.14 12.49 6.64
N GLY A 401 -18.82 11.66 5.64
CA GLY A 401 -19.62 10.50 5.26
C GLY A 401 -19.74 9.42 6.34
N LEU A 402 -18.90 9.47 7.39
CA LEU A 402 -18.93 8.54 8.52
C LEU A 402 -19.69 9.05 9.74
N VAL A 403 -20.14 10.31 9.72
CA VAL A 403 -20.93 10.91 10.82
C VAL A 403 -22.32 10.26 10.81
N ASP A 404 -22.73 9.71 11.94
CA ASP A 404 -24.04 9.07 12.06
C ASP A 404 -25.17 10.07 12.32
N GLU A 405 -26.41 9.58 12.41
CA GLU A 405 -27.62 10.39 12.65
C GLU A 405 -27.61 11.14 13.99
N GLN A 406 -26.79 10.69 14.95
CA GLN A 406 -26.63 11.33 16.25
C GLN A 406 -25.47 12.35 16.25
N GLY A 407 -24.78 12.52 15.13
CA GLY A 407 -23.62 13.40 15.00
C GLY A 407 -22.32 12.80 15.57
N TRP A 408 -22.29 11.50 15.89
CA TRP A 408 -21.13 10.82 16.38
C TRP A 408 -20.29 10.20 15.26
N ILE A 409 -18.99 10.17 15.48
CA ILE A 409 -18.01 9.51 14.63
C ILE A 409 -16.99 8.78 15.52
N ALA A 410 -16.62 7.56 15.15
CA ALA A 410 -15.64 6.80 15.89
C ALA A 410 -14.28 7.51 15.92
N ARG A 411 -13.63 7.51 17.06
CA ARG A 411 -12.32 8.11 17.29
C ARG A 411 -11.26 7.51 16.38
N GLU A 412 -11.24 6.19 16.29
CA GLU A 412 -10.38 5.40 15.43
C GLU A 412 -11.24 4.67 14.40
N GLN A 413 -10.87 4.77 13.14
CA GLN A 413 -11.57 4.09 12.06
C GLN A 413 -10.88 2.75 11.78
N ILE A 414 -11.37 1.70 12.46
CA ILE A 414 -10.81 0.34 12.40
C ILE A 414 -11.69 -0.48 11.47
N LEU A 415 -11.55 -0.23 10.17
CA LEU A 415 -12.40 -0.79 9.12
C LEU A 415 -11.83 -2.10 8.58
N GLY A 416 -12.59 -3.18 8.75
CA GLY A 416 -12.26 -4.51 8.24
C GLY A 416 -11.20 -5.26 9.07
N ASP A 417 -10.96 -6.50 8.68
CA ASP A 417 -10.03 -7.40 9.40
C ASP A 417 -8.57 -6.97 9.26
N GLU A 418 -8.19 -6.37 8.14
CA GLU A 418 -6.84 -5.82 7.93
C GLU A 418 -6.50 -4.77 8.99
N ALA A 419 -7.38 -3.79 9.20
CA ALA A 419 -7.17 -2.76 10.21
C ALA A 419 -7.21 -3.36 11.63
N ARG A 420 -8.14 -4.27 11.90
CA ARG A 420 -8.24 -4.96 13.20
C ARG A 420 -6.99 -5.76 13.56
N SER A 421 -6.32 -6.36 12.59
CA SER A 421 -5.07 -7.12 12.81
C SER A 421 -3.91 -6.27 13.35
N ARG A 422 -4.02 -4.94 13.26
CA ARG A 422 -3.00 -3.97 13.68
C ARG A 422 -3.37 -3.22 14.95
N VAL A 423 -4.42 -3.66 15.65
CA VAL A 423 -4.95 -3.00 16.86
C VAL A 423 -4.96 -4.00 18.02
N PRO A 424 -4.43 -3.65 19.21
CA PRO A 424 -4.60 -4.49 20.39
C PRO A 424 -6.09 -4.74 20.68
N GLU A 425 -6.43 -5.96 21.14
CA GLU A 425 -7.82 -6.43 21.28
C GLU A 425 -8.68 -5.47 22.12
N GLU A 426 -8.11 -4.89 23.16
CA GLU A 426 -8.78 -3.94 24.06
C GLU A 426 -9.23 -2.63 23.42
N PHE A 427 -8.65 -2.25 22.27
CA PHE A 427 -8.96 -1.00 21.56
C PHE A 427 -9.79 -1.18 20.30
N VAL A 428 -10.08 -2.43 19.92
CA VAL A 428 -10.78 -2.72 18.64
C VAL A 428 -12.21 -2.20 18.64
N VAL A 429 -12.91 -2.28 19.80
CA VAL A 429 -14.30 -1.83 19.91
C VAL A 429 -14.34 -0.35 20.23
N GLN A 430 -15.02 0.43 19.40
CA GLN A 430 -15.25 1.86 19.61
C GLN A 430 -16.50 2.10 20.43
N SER A 431 -16.50 3.08 21.31
CA SER A 431 -17.67 3.43 22.14
C SER A 431 -18.27 4.75 21.70
N SER A 432 -19.59 4.79 21.53
CA SER A 432 -20.32 6.03 21.24
C SER A 432 -20.33 7.02 22.41
N ALA A 433 -19.95 6.59 23.61
CA ALA A 433 -19.75 7.48 24.78
C ALA A 433 -18.40 8.23 24.72
N VAL A 434 -17.51 7.87 23.78
CA VAL A 434 -16.20 8.54 23.61
C VAL A 434 -16.20 9.36 22.34
N VAL A 435 -15.88 10.62 22.49
CA VAL A 435 -15.77 11.59 21.38
C VAL A 435 -14.36 12.17 21.33
N ASN A 436 -14.00 12.69 20.15
CA ASN A 436 -12.76 13.43 19.95
C ASN A 436 -13.02 14.92 19.81
N PRO A 437 -12.00 15.78 20.08
CA PRO A 437 -12.06 17.17 19.67
C PRO A 437 -12.36 17.27 18.15
N PRO A 438 -13.28 18.14 17.73
CA PRO A 438 -13.68 18.26 16.33
C PRO A 438 -12.66 19.06 15.49
N THR A 439 -11.40 18.66 15.50
CA THR A 439 -10.29 19.37 14.85
C THR A 439 -10.42 19.46 13.33
N ILE A 440 -11.14 18.54 12.68
CA ILE A 440 -11.47 18.67 11.26
C ILE A 440 -12.22 19.97 10.96
N MET A 441 -12.98 20.50 11.93
CA MET A 441 -13.64 21.81 11.80
C MET A 441 -12.63 22.95 11.67
N LEU A 442 -11.41 22.84 12.17
CA LEU A 442 -10.36 23.83 11.95
C LEU A 442 -10.00 23.90 10.47
N ALA A 443 -9.76 22.75 9.84
CA ALA A 443 -9.50 22.68 8.41
C ALA A 443 -10.68 23.17 7.58
N PHE A 444 -11.92 22.82 7.96
CA PHE A 444 -13.12 23.30 7.30
C PHE A 444 -13.30 24.81 7.42
N THR A 445 -13.00 25.40 8.59
CA THR A 445 -13.03 26.86 8.79
C THR A 445 -12.00 27.55 7.91
N GLU A 446 -10.79 27.02 7.81
CA GLU A 446 -9.74 27.54 6.93
C GLU A 446 -10.18 27.49 5.45
N VAL A 447 -10.86 26.42 5.01
CA VAL A 447 -11.46 26.33 3.68
C VAL A 447 -12.48 27.47 3.46
N LEU A 448 -13.38 27.71 4.43
CA LEU A 448 -14.39 28.77 4.31
C LEU A 448 -13.77 30.17 4.28
N GLU A 449 -12.74 30.43 5.08
CA GLU A 449 -12.01 31.70 5.07
C GLU A 449 -11.26 31.89 3.76
N ASN A 450 -10.62 30.86 3.25
CA ASN A 450 -9.94 30.86 1.96
C ASN A 450 -10.93 30.98 0.79
N ALA A 451 -12.12 30.41 0.88
CA ALA A 451 -13.19 30.53 -0.13
C ALA A 451 -13.65 31.98 -0.40
N GLN A 452 -13.37 32.88 0.53
CA GLN A 452 -13.62 34.32 0.34
C GLN A 452 -12.55 35.00 -0.53
N LYS A 453 -11.43 34.31 -0.81
CA LYS A 453 -10.40 34.81 -1.73
C LYS A 453 -10.86 34.64 -3.18
N PRO A 454 -10.72 35.67 -4.06
CA PRO A 454 -11.24 35.65 -5.43
C PRO A 454 -10.73 34.45 -6.28
N GLU A 455 -9.53 33.98 -6.03
CA GLU A 455 -8.89 32.88 -6.76
C GLU A 455 -9.54 31.52 -6.47
N LEU A 456 -10.03 31.30 -5.24
CA LEU A 456 -10.72 30.08 -4.86
C LEU A 456 -12.22 30.12 -5.22
N GLN A 457 -12.83 31.29 -5.29
CA GLN A 457 -14.22 31.46 -5.67
C GLN A 457 -14.47 30.93 -7.08
N GLN A 458 -13.55 31.16 -8.01
CA GLN A 458 -13.65 30.64 -9.38
C GLN A 458 -13.63 29.08 -9.36
N HIS A 459 -12.79 28.47 -8.54
CA HIS A 459 -12.66 27.01 -8.41
C HIS A 459 -13.91 26.37 -7.74
N ILE A 460 -14.47 27.04 -6.73
CA ILE A 460 -15.71 26.65 -6.08
C ILE A 460 -16.89 26.73 -7.06
N ASP A 461 -16.93 27.71 -7.94
CA ASP A 461 -17.97 27.84 -8.92
C ASP A 461 -17.88 26.81 -10.06
N GLU A 462 -16.68 26.35 -10.38
CA GLU A 462 -16.43 25.20 -11.26
C GLU A 462 -16.93 23.88 -10.61
N ILE A 463 -16.61 23.64 -9.33
CA ILE A 463 -17.07 22.46 -8.56
C ILE A 463 -18.57 22.48 -8.33
N LYS A 464 -19.19 23.64 -8.10
CA LYS A 464 -20.66 23.79 -7.96
C LYS A 464 -21.41 23.36 -9.21
N GLY A 465 -20.79 23.46 -10.38
CA GLY A 465 -21.36 22.96 -11.64
C GLY A 465 -21.45 21.44 -11.71
N GLU A 466 -20.64 20.74 -10.95
CA GLU A 466 -20.54 19.28 -10.96
C GLU A 466 -21.25 18.59 -9.78
N ILE A 467 -21.47 19.31 -8.67
CA ILE A 467 -22.11 18.75 -7.46
C ILE A 467 -23.63 18.99 -7.51
N SER A 468 -24.42 17.93 -7.37
CA SER A 468 -25.88 18.04 -7.30
C SER A 468 -26.33 18.91 -6.09
N GLN A 469 -27.43 19.66 -6.22
CA GLN A 469 -27.98 20.53 -5.16
C GLN A 469 -28.25 19.78 -3.82
N GLN A 470 -28.41 18.47 -3.84
CA GLN A 470 -28.58 17.64 -2.65
C GLN A 470 -27.29 17.47 -1.83
N GLN A 471 -26.13 17.47 -2.47
CA GLN A 471 -24.83 17.38 -1.78
C GLN A 471 -24.38 18.71 -1.19
N LEU A 472 -24.77 19.83 -1.79
CA LEU A 472 -24.52 21.19 -1.26
C LEU A 472 -25.32 21.49 0.01
N GLY A 473 -26.53 20.94 0.15
CA GLY A 473 -27.35 21.10 1.35
C GLY A 473 -26.76 20.49 2.62
N LEU A 474 -25.91 19.46 2.49
CA LEU A 474 -25.22 18.81 3.61
C LEU A 474 -23.95 19.57 4.06
N ILE A 475 -23.41 20.46 3.22
CA ILE A 475 -22.19 21.23 3.53
C ILE A 475 -22.54 22.58 4.19
N LEU A 476 -23.78 23.07 4.04
CA LEU A 476 -24.21 24.41 4.46
C LEU A 476 -25.18 24.40 5.66
N VAL A 477 -25.45 23.27 6.30
CA VAL A 477 -26.20 23.13 7.55
C VAL A 477 -25.28 22.69 8.66
#